data_b20a44bee3823999494ee81fe13b68ac
#
_entry.id   b20a44bee3823999494ee81fe13b68ac
#
_cell.length_a   1.000
_cell.length_b   1.000
_cell.length_c   1.000
_cell.angle_alpha   90.00
_cell.angle_beta   90.00
_cell.angle_gamma   90.00
#
_symmetry.space_group_name_H-M   'P 1'
#
loop_
_entity.id
_entity.type
_entity.pdbx_description
1 polymer ?
#
loop_
_entity_poly.entity_id
_entity_poly.type
_entity_poly.pdbx_seq_one_letter_code
_entity_poly.pdbx_strand_id
1 'polypeptide(L)'
;MRVKIYKLSLLPVLAFLAINTAGLAQDVSVSVSTSSPSEVSVNAKVKTKKIKAKMNKLNNDLELSLDNLAANITATVNDIAPKIVSDVTNMASNIVVEVTDDAGNNNLSSNTDENGSVNEKFKSYSKSYPIDGNDRIRLSNQYGKIMVNTWDRHEIKVDVQVKAQAQSDDEAQKLLDGVQIIDSKEGDQVSFKTQIERNNSSWKIWNWGGNNGKHKVEINYTVYMPAKTDLDVEDSYGSIQLPDLSGKVKINCSYGSVLAQNLSNPANEIEGSYGSLKAGSVNGARLDYSYGSAEIEEINNLKADLSYGSFKLGKLNGVGSFDLSYVGGFKIDEISNSFNKLNIDASYSSVALGVPSNDNFNFDITTSYGGFSYDDEKVAITSKTPADGSRHESSTKNYKGHFGKGGSEAMINIHTSYGSVNFK
;
A
#
# COMPACT_ATOMS: atom_id res chain seq x y z
N MET A 1 6.32 -39.28 29.81
CA MET A 1 5.09 -38.57 29.40
C MET A 1 5.27 -38.11 27.95
N ARG A 2 4.46 -38.60 26.98
CA ARG A 2 4.65 -38.24 25.57
C ARG A 2 3.84 -37.00 25.27
N VAL A 3 4.51 -35.87 24.98
CA VAL A 3 3.87 -34.65 24.53
C VAL A 3 3.55 -34.82 23.04
N LYS A 4 2.26 -34.78 22.69
CA LYS A 4 1.81 -34.68 21.29
C LYS A 4 1.91 -33.21 20.87
N ILE A 5 2.94 -32.87 20.12
CA ILE A 5 3.07 -31.58 19.49
C ILE A 5 2.17 -31.57 18.23
N TYR A 6 1.15 -30.71 18.25
CA TYR A 6 0.29 -30.52 17.07
C TYR A 6 1.03 -29.72 16.00
N LYS A 7 1.34 -30.38 14.89
CA LYS A 7 1.93 -29.80 13.65
C LYS A 7 0.87 -29.02 12.85
N LEU A 8 0.19 -28.02 13.42
CA LEU A 8 -1.00 -27.50 12.75
C LEU A 8 -0.92 -26.06 12.22
N SER A 9 0.21 -25.37 12.25
CA SER A 9 0.23 -23.94 11.86
C SER A 9 1.14 -23.57 10.69
N LEU A 10 1.94 -24.48 10.18
CA LEU A 10 2.84 -24.19 9.03
C LEU A 10 2.25 -24.56 7.66
N LEU A 11 1.23 -25.40 7.61
CA LEU A 11 0.60 -25.80 6.35
C LEU A 11 -0.06 -24.65 5.56
N PRO A 12 -0.79 -23.69 6.16
CA PRO A 12 -1.43 -22.63 5.39
C PRO A 12 -0.43 -21.63 4.80
N VAL A 13 0.70 -21.35 5.47
CA VAL A 13 1.74 -20.43 4.95
C VAL A 13 2.50 -21.06 3.79
N LEU A 14 2.79 -22.34 3.86
CA LEU A 14 3.40 -23.10 2.73
C LEU A 14 2.43 -23.28 1.57
N ALA A 15 1.12 -23.43 1.84
CA ALA A 15 0.09 -23.49 0.81
C ALA A 15 -0.09 -22.12 0.11
N PHE A 16 0.02 -21.00 0.84
CA PHE A 16 -0.09 -19.66 0.26
C PHE A 16 1.09 -19.31 -0.65
N LEU A 17 2.32 -19.74 -0.28
CA LEU A 17 3.49 -19.63 -1.17
C LEU A 17 3.34 -20.52 -2.43
N ALA A 18 2.76 -21.71 -2.30
CA ALA A 18 2.56 -22.64 -3.41
C ALA A 18 1.45 -22.18 -4.37
N ILE A 19 0.41 -21.51 -3.88
CA ILE A 19 -0.75 -21.07 -4.70
C ILE A 19 -0.40 -19.85 -5.54
N ASN A 20 0.37 -18.89 -5.02
CA ASN A 20 0.80 -17.71 -5.79
C ASN A 20 1.87 -18.02 -6.86
N THR A 21 2.47 -19.21 -6.81
CA THR A 21 3.42 -19.68 -7.84
C THR A 21 2.84 -20.72 -8.78
N ALA A 22 1.54 -21.03 -8.69
CA ALA A 22 0.91 -22.15 -9.42
C ALA A 22 1.00 -22.06 -10.96
N GLY A 23 1.27 -20.89 -11.53
CA GLY A 23 1.58 -20.75 -12.96
C GLY A 23 3.03 -21.12 -13.36
N LEU A 24 3.97 -21.16 -12.39
CA LEU A 24 5.41 -21.41 -12.60
C LEU A 24 5.93 -22.60 -11.74
N ALA A 25 5.05 -23.27 -11.02
CA ALA A 25 5.35 -24.09 -9.83
C ALA A 25 5.95 -25.48 -10.08
N GLN A 26 6.31 -25.85 -11.30
CA GLN A 26 6.94 -27.17 -11.53
C GLN A 26 8.46 -27.18 -11.35
N ASP A 27 9.10 -26.01 -11.22
CA ASP A 27 10.56 -25.90 -11.18
C ASP A 27 11.12 -25.13 -9.96
N VAL A 28 10.28 -24.84 -8.94
CA VAL A 28 10.70 -24.20 -7.68
C VAL A 28 10.54 -25.19 -6.54
N SER A 29 11.61 -25.57 -5.85
CA SER A 29 11.57 -26.33 -4.62
C SER A 29 12.04 -25.48 -3.44
N VAL A 30 11.18 -25.35 -2.43
CA VAL A 30 11.52 -24.70 -1.16
C VAL A 30 11.58 -25.77 -0.09
N SER A 31 12.72 -25.94 0.57
CA SER A 31 12.87 -26.82 1.72
C SER A 31 13.20 -25.98 2.97
N VAL A 32 12.45 -26.21 4.03
CA VAL A 32 12.70 -25.64 5.35
C VAL A 32 13.19 -26.76 6.25
N SER A 33 14.37 -26.63 6.81
CA SER A 33 14.90 -27.58 7.79
C SER A 33 15.24 -26.87 9.10
N THR A 34 14.83 -27.49 10.20
CA THR A 34 15.16 -27.04 11.56
C THR A 34 16.15 -28.03 12.15
N SER A 35 17.36 -27.61 12.46
CA SER A 35 18.37 -28.43 13.14
C SER A 35 18.37 -28.24 14.65
N SER A 36 17.83 -27.13 15.15
CA SER A 36 17.58 -26.85 16.57
C SER A 36 16.46 -25.81 16.71
N PRO A 37 15.90 -25.57 17.92
CA PRO A 37 14.87 -24.54 18.13
C PRO A 37 15.31 -23.11 17.78
N SER A 38 16.62 -22.89 17.65
CA SER A 38 17.23 -21.60 17.34
C SER A 38 17.78 -21.46 15.91
N GLU A 39 17.73 -22.52 15.10
CA GLU A 39 18.23 -22.49 13.72
C GLU A 39 17.19 -23.02 12.73
N VAL A 40 16.62 -22.09 11.97
CA VAL A 40 15.77 -22.39 10.82
C VAL A 40 16.51 -21.99 9.55
N SER A 41 16.83 -22.96 8.70
CA SER A 41 17.41 -22.67 7.39
C SER A 41 16.37 -22.85 6.28
N VAL A 42 16.21 -21.84 5.44
CA VAL A 42 15.32 -21.87 4.27
C VAL A 42 16.19 -21.94 3.01
N ASN A 43 16.10 -23.05 2.29
CA ASN A 43 16.79 -23.21 1.01
C ASN A 43 15.77 -23.18 -0.13
N ALA A 44 15.84 -22.14 -0.95
CA ALA A 44 15.06 -22.04 -2.17
C ALA A 44 15.97 -22.33 -3.38
N LYS A 45 15.67 -23.37 -4.14
CA LYS A 45 16.41 -23.75 -5.34
C LYS A 45 15.52 -23.65 -6.57
N VAL A 46 15.81 -22.67 -7.42
CA VAL A 46 15.12 -22.46 -8.68
C VAL A 46 15.89 -23.16 -9.80
N LYS A 47 15.27 -24.10 -10.49
CA LYS A 47 15.88 -24.77 -11.65
C LYS A 47 15.70 -23.93 -12.91
N THR A 48 16.55 -22.92 -13.10
CA THR A 48 16.52 -21.99 -14.25
C THR A 48 16.81 -22.68 -15.59
N LYS A 49 17.52 -23.81 -15.64
CA LYS A 49 17.88 -24.50 -16.89
C LYS A 49 16.68 -25.03 -17.69
N LYS A 50 15.59 -25.48 -17.04
CA LYS A 50 14.39 -25.97 -17.74
C LYS A 50 13.50 -24.85 -18.26
N ILE A 51 13.51 -23.73 -17.58
CA ILE A 51 12.79 -22.52 -18.00
C ILE A 51 13.48 -21.93 -19.23
N LYS A 52 14.83 -21.84 -19.22
CA LYS A 52 15.62 -21.41 -20.42
C LYS A 52 15.37 -22.27 -21.65
N ALA A 53 15.23 -23.60 -21.51
CA ALA A 53 15.01 -24.50 -22.63
C ALA A 53 13.62 -24.36 -23.27
N LYS A 54 12.58 -24.01 -22.52
CA LYS A 54 11.24 -23.70 -23.06
C LYS A 54 11.14 -22.32 -23.70
N MET A 55 12.02 -21.39 -23.37
CA MET A 55 11.96 -20.00 -23.78
C MET A 55 12.91 -19.63 -24.91
N ASN A 56 13.87 -20.49 -25.28
CA ASN A 56 14.64 -20.31 -26.53
C ASN A 56 13.76 -20.32 -27.81
N LYS A 57 12.44 -20.46 -27.64
CA LYS A 57 11.44 -20.31 -28.72
C LYS A 57 10.74 -18.94 -28.74
N LEU A 58 10.96 -18.09 -27.76
CA LEU A 58 10.39 -16.74 -27.66
C LEU A 58 11.51 -15.74 -27.36
N ASN A 59 11.84 -14.96 -28.33
CA ASN A 59 12.71 -13.77 -28.42
C ASN A 59 13.54 -13.30 -27.19
N ASN A 60 14.76 -12.86 -27.50
CA ASN A 60 15.83 -12.36 -26.64
C ASN A 60 15.46 -11.31 -25.57
N ASP A 61 14.30 -10.67 -25.66
CA ASP A 61 13.88 -9.67 -24.68
C ASP A 61 13.29 -10.25 -23.38
N LEU A 62 12.99 -11.54 -23.37
CA LEU A 62 12.47 -12.23 -22.19
C LEU A 62 13.57 -12.73 -21.22
N GLU A 63 14.80 -12.86 -21.65
CA GLU A 63 15.90 -13.31 -20.79
C GLU A 63 16.19 -12.30 -19.66
N LEU A 64 16.13 -10.99 -19.97
CA LEU A 64 16.37 -9.93 -18.98
C LEU A 64 15.27 -9.85 -17.91
N SER A 65 14.04 -10.19 -18.26
CA SER A 65 12.90 -10.17 -17.33
C SER A 65 12.88 -11.35 -16.34
N LEU A 66 13.47 -12.49 -16.75
CA LEU A 66 13.55 -13.68 -15.88
C LEU A 66 14.69 -13.62 -14.88
N ASP A 67 15.82 -13.04 -15.26
CA ASP A 67 16.92 -12.80 -14.32
C ASP A 67 16.49 -11.77 -13.26
N ASN A 68 15.70 -10.76 -13.64
CA ASN A 68 15.07 -9.82 -12.72
C ASN A 68 14.00 -10.47 -11.83
N LEU A 69 13.20 -11.39 -12.36
CA LEU A 69 12.20 -12.13 -11.60
C LEU A 69 12.85 -13.10 -10.60
N ALA A 70 13.91 -13.80 -11.01
CA ALA A 70 14.67 -14.68 -10.14
C ALA A 70 15.38 -13.89 -9.01
N ALA A 71 15.94 -12.72 -9.34
CA ALA A 71 16.54 -11.81 -8.34
C ALA A 71 15.47 -11.27 -7.37
N ASN A 72 14.30 -10.88 -7.86
CA ASN A 72 13.19 -10.40 -7.04
C ASN A 72 12.61 -11.50 -6.15
N ILE A 73 12.46 -12.73 -6.63
CA ILE A 73 12.03 -13.88 -5.83
C ILE A 73 13.07 -14.18 -4.74
N THR A 74 14.36 -14.15 -5.06
CA THR A 74 15.44 -14.37 -4.10
C THR A 74 15.49 -13.25 -3.06
N ALA A 75 15.33 -11.99 -3.47
CA ALA A 75 15.25 -10.84 -2.57
C ALA A 75 14.03 -10.94 -1.64
N THR A 76 12.86 -11.31 -2.19
CA THR A 76 11.61 -11.47 -1.43
C THR A 76 11.72 -12.62 -0.43
N VAL A 77 12.31 -13.76 -0.80
CA VAL A 77 12.55 -14.89 0.11
C VAL A 77 13.54 -14.51 1.22
N ASN A 78 14.59 -13.78 0.88
CA ASN A 78 15.58 -13.30 1.88
C ASN A 78 15.01 -12.24 2.82
N ASP A 79 14.00 -11.48 2.39
CA ASP A 79 13.31 -10.48 3.22
C ASP A 79 12.21 -11.11 4.11
N ILE A 80 11.58 -12.19 3.64
CA ILE A 80 10.52 -12.90 4.37
C ILE A 80 11.10 -13.92 5.37
N ALA A 81 12.21 -14.60 5.04
CA ALA A 81 12.80 -15.61 5.90
C ALA A 81 13.19 -15.09 7.30
N PRO A 82 13.82 -13.92 7.47
CA PRO A 82 14.10 -13.35 8.79
C PRO A 82 12.84 -13.00 9.59
N LYS A 83 11.77 -12.56 8.91
CA LYS A 83 10.48 -12.25 9.55
C LYS A 83 9.77 -13.50 10.05
N ILE A 84 9.78 -14.58 9.26
CA ILE A 84 9.22 -15.88 9.68
C ILE A 84 10.02 -16.44 10.86
N VAL A 85 11.35 -16.34 10.85
CA VAL A 85 12.20 -16.77 11.97
C VAL A 85 11.89 -15.95 13.22
N SER A 86 11.75 -14.63 13.08
CA SER A 86 11.35 -13.74 14.19
C SER A 86 9.97 -14.10 14.75
N ASP A 87 9.00 -14.35 13.88
CA ASP A 87 7.62 -14.69 14.31
C ASP A 87 7.55 -16.08 14.97
N VAL A 88 8.29 -17.06 14.46
CA VAL A 88 8.39 -18.40 15.05
C VAL A 88 9.15 -18.36 16.39
N THR A 89 10.21 -17.56 16.49
CA THR A 89 10.95 -17.40 17.75
C THR A 89 10.11 -16.68 18.80
N ASN A 90 9.34 -15.67 18.38
CA ASN A 90 8.40 -14.96 19.27
C ASN A 90 7.21 -15.85 19.70
N MET A 91 6.73 -16.75 18.82
CA MET A 91 5.74 -17.77 19.21
C MET A 91 6.29 -18.80 20.20
N ALA A 92 7.54 -19.22 20.02
CA ALA A 92 8.19 -20.18 20.92
C ALA A 92 8.48 -19.59 22.32
N SER A 93 8.78 -18.30 22.40
CA SER A 93 9.00 -17.61 23.67
C SER A 93 7.70 -17.23 24.42
N ASN A 94 6.55 -17.28 23.76
CA ASN A 94 5.25 -16.99 24.37
C ASN A 94 4.47 -18.23 24.85
N ILE A 95 5.05 -19.44 24.74
CA ILE A 95 4.49 -20.65 25.37
C ILE A 95 5.01 -20.70 26.81
N VAL A 96 4.40 -19.93 27.68
CA VAL A 96 4.50 -20.16 29.13
C VAL A 96 3.60 -21.36 29.47
N VAL A 97 4.22 -22.52 29.60
CA VAL A 97 3.56 -23.64 30.24
C VAL A 97 3.60 -23.34 31.75
N GLU A 98 2.47 -22.95 32.32
CA GLU A 98 2.28 -23.00 33.77
C GLU A 98 2.36 -24.47 34.21
N VAL A 99 3.54 -24.89 34.60
CA VAL A 99 3.71 -26.10 35.40
C VAL A 99 3.70 -25.65 36.87
N THR A 100 2.55 -25.75 37.51
CA THR A 100 2.48 -25.71 38.95
C THR A 100 3.04 -27.01 39.50
N ASP A 101 4.30 -27.03 39.88
CA ASP A 101 4.84 -27.99 40.83
C ASP A 101 5.65 -27.27 41.90
N ASP A 102 5.24 -27.59 43.09
CA ASP A 102 5.77 -27.15 44.38
C ASP A 102 7.25 -27.57 44.54
N ALA A 103 8.00 -26.71 45.16
CA ALA A 103 9.34 -26.89 45.72
C ALA A 103 10.58 -26.61 44.85
N GLY A 104 11.38 -25.64 45.26
CA GLY A 104 12.83 -25.67 45.16
C GLY A 104 13.51 -24.63 44.28
N ASN A 105 13.76 -23.49 44.86
CA ASN A 105 14.96 -22.63 44.75
C ASN A 105 16.00 -23.08 43.71
N ASN A 106 16.09 -22.36 42.55
CA ASN A 106 17.32 -22.30 41.76
C ASN A 106 17.49 -20.94 41.12
N ASN A 107 18.49 -20.21 41.57
CA ASN A 107 19.05 -19.04 40.92
C ASN A 107 19.52 -19.38 39.50
N LEU A 108 18.82 -18.93 38.49
CA LEU A 108 19.43 -18.81 37.15
C LEU A 108 19.95 -17.37 37.00
N SER A 109 21.26 -17.28 37.10
CA SER A 109 22.04 -16.11 36.74
C SER A 109 21.85 -15.82 35.23
N SER A 110 21.10 -14.79 34.91
CA SER A 110 21.01 -14.24 33.56
C SER A 110 22.29 -13.47 33.24
N ASN A 111 23.03 -13.93 32.25
CA ASN A 111 24.10 -13.15 31.64
C ASN A 111 23.49 -11.89 31.01
N THR A 112 23.81 -10.76 31.60
CA THR A 112 23.50 -9.43 31.07
C THR A 112 24.41 -9.13 29.91
N ASP A 113 23.85 -9.21 28.69
CA ASP A 113 24.43 -8.50 27.56
C ASP A 113 24.19 -7.00 27.74
N GLU A 114 25.25 -6.21 27.59
CA GLU A 114 25.27 -4.73 27.74
C GLU A 114 24.50 -3.95 26.67
N ASN A 115 23.50 -4.54 26.03
CA ASN A 115 22.52 -3.85 25.20
C ASN A 115 21.22 -3.73 26.00
N GLY A 116 20.95 -2.54 26.52
CA GLY A 116 19.88 -2.28 27.45
C GLY A 116 18.58 -2.94 27.06
N SER A 117 18.17 -3.96 27.85
CA SER A 117 16.93 -4.71 27.62
C SER A 117 15.72 -3.77 27.61
N VAL A 118 14.96 -3.82 26.54
CA VAL A 118 13.69 -3.10 26.40
C VAL A 118 12.60 -4.02 26.91
N ASN A 119 11.85 -3.57 27.93
CA ASN A 119 10.70 -4.31 28.46
C ASN A 119 9.48 -4.10 27.57
N GLU A 120 8.79 -5.19 27.22
CA GLU A 120 7.61 -5.19 26.38
C GLU A 120 6.37 -5.59 27.20
N LYS A 121 5.28 -4.85 27.00
CA LYS A 121 3.96 -5.20 27.55
C LYS A 121 2.88 -5.11 26.48
N PHE A 122 1.82 -5.89 26.68
CA PHE A 122 0.73 -6.03 25.72
C PHE A 122 -0.62 -5.84 26.40
N LYS A 123 -1.56 -5.25 25.66
CA LYS A 123 -2.96 -5.14 26.04
C LYS A 123 -3.81 -5.50 24.82
N SER A 124 -4.79 -6.37 24.99
CA SER A 124 -5.71 -6.77 23.93
C SER A 124 -7.11 -6.23 24.21
N TYR A 125 -7.80 -5.86 23.14
CA TYR A 125 -9.19 -5.43 23.16
C TYR A 125 -9.92 -6.13 22.02
N SER A 126 -11.15 -6.56 22.24
CA SER A 126 -12.00 -7.19 21.22
C SER A 126 -13.46 -6.80 21.40
N LYS A 127 -14.11 -6.40 20.34
CA LYS A 127 -15.52 -6.03 20.33
C LYS A 127 -16.18 -6.35 19.01
N SER A 128 -17.45 -6.78 19.09
CA SER A 128 -18.27 -7.02 17.92
C SER A 128 -19.59 -6.24 18.00
N TYR A 129 -20.09 -5.85 16.84
CA TYR A 129 -21.37 -5.22 16.67
C TYR A 129 -22.16 -5.91 15.55
N PRO A 130 -23.40 -6.36 15.80
CA PRO A 130 -24.28 -6.79 14.71
C PRO A 130 -24.62 -5.58 13.84
N ILE A 131 -24.67 -5.81 12.53
CA ILE A 131 -24.92 -4.77 11.53
C ILE A 131 -25.99 -5.21 10.53
N ASP A 132 -26.60 -4.22 9.89
CA ASP A 132 -27.48 -4.39 8.73
C ASP A 132 -26.88 -3.75 7.47
N GLY A 133 -27.68 -3.63 6.41
CA GLY A 133 -27.20 -3.13 5.10
C GLY A 133 -26.93 -1.63 5.05
N ASN A 134 -27.35 -0.85 6.05
CA ASN A 134 -27.16 0.61 6.12
C ASN A 134 -25.99 1.01 7.03
N ASP A 135 -25.54 0.06 7.86
CA ASP A 135 -24.46 0.32 8.80
C ASP A 135 -23.13 0.59 8.09
N ARG A 136 -22.37 1.52 8.65
CA ARG A 136 -21.01 1.89 8.24
C ARG A 136 -20.06 1.78 9.42
N ILE A 137 -18.77 1.56 9.14
CA ILE A 137 -17.75 1.57 10.16
C ILE A 137 -16.83 2.79 10.03
N ARG A 138 -16.49 3.40 11.17
CA ARG A 138 -15.45 4.42 11.27
C ARG A 138 -14.33 3.93 12.17
N LEU A 139 -13.10 4.00 11.67
CA LEU A 139 -11.87 3.64 12.37
C LEU A 139 -10.95 4.85 12.46
N SER A 140 -10.43 5.16 13.64
CA SER A 140 -9.44 6.22 13.82
C SER A 140 -8.31 5.71 14.71
N ASN A 141 -7.10 5.58 14.14
CA ASN A 141 -5.93 5.06 14.82
C ASN A 141 -4.72 6.00 14.71
N GLN A 142 -3.75 5.75 15.59
CA GLN A 142 -2.42 6.37 15.56
C GLN A 142 -1.38 5.33 15.96
N TYR A 143 -0.18 5.41 15.33
CA TYR A 143 1.00 4.60 15.69
C TYR A 143 0.81 3.09 15.55
N GLY A 144 0.34 2.63 14.39
CA GLY A 144 0.23 1.21 14.15
C GLY A 144 -0.45 0.86 12.84
N LYS A 145 -0.97 -0.34 12.76
CA LYS A 145 -1.58 -0.86 11.53
C LYS A 145 -3.09 -1.05 11.69
N ILE A 146 -3.83 -0.71 10.65
CA ILE A 146 -5.22 -1.12 10.46
C ILE A 146 -5.27 -2.14 9.33
N MET A 147 -5.60 -3.37 9.65
CA MET A 147 -5.79 -4.46 8.68
C MET A 147 -7.25 -4.85 8.63
N VAL A 148 -7.88 -4.68 7.48
CA VAL A 148 -9.27 -5.07 7.24
C VAL A 148 -9.32 -6.42 6.53
N ASN A 149 -10.19 -7.29 7.00
CA ASN A 149 -10.52 -8.58 6.41
C ASN A 149 -12.01 -8.63 6.12
N THR A 150 -12.42 -9.30 5.06
CA THR A 150 -13.83 -9.48 4.73
C THR A 150 -14.34 -10.84 5.17
N TRP A 151 -15.65 -10.89 5.54
CA TRP A 151 -16.37 -12.09 5.83
C TRP A 151 -17.86 -11.97 5.45
N ASP A 152 -18.59 -13.08 5.47
CA ASP A 152 -20.00 -13.11 5.09
C ASP A 152 -20.96 -13.04 6.29
N ARG A 153 -20.50 -12.50 7.44
CA ARG A 153 -21.34 -12.34 8.64
C ARG A 153 -21.97 -10.95 8.66
N HIS A 154 -23.19 -10.84 9.16
CA HIS A 154 -23.84 -9.55 9.45
C HIS A 154 -23.29 -8.95 10.76
N GLU A 155 -22.03 -8.73 10.83
CA GLU A 155 -21.30 -8.32 12.03
C GLU A 155 -20.01 -7.59 11.64
N ILE A 156 -19.65 -6.58 12.42
CA ILE A 156 -18.31 -5.99 12.44
C ILE A 156 -17.63 -6.47 13.70
N LYS A 157 -16.43 -7.02 13.58
CA LYS A 157 -15.57 -7.37 14.70
C LYS A 157 -14.24 -6.62 14.58
N VAL A 158 -13.80 -6.02 15.69
CA VAL A 158 -12.51 -5.34 15.80
C VAL A 158 -11.73 -5.93 16.95
N ASP A 159 -10.55 -6.45 16.62
CA ASP A 159 -9.54 -6.90 17.58
C ASP A 159 -8.40 -5.87 17.56
N VAL A 160 -8.03 -5.35 18.74
CA VAL A 160 -6.93 -4.39 18.86
C VAL A 160 -5.87 -4.96 19.77
N GLN A 161 -4.62 -4.94 19.32
CA GLN A 161 -3.46 -5.25 20.12
C GLN A 161 -2.62 -3.99 20.32
N VAL A 162 -2.42 -3.63 21.57
CA VAL A 162 -1.52 -2.54 21.98
C VAL A 162 -0.24 -3.15 22.53
N LYS A 163 0.89 -2.77 21.96
CA LYS A 163 2.23 -3.14 22.41
C LYS A 163 2.93 -1.89 22.91
N ALA A 164 3.50 -1.94 24.09
CA ALA A 164 4.34 -0.88 24.65
C ALA A 164 5.73 -1.42 24.95
N GLN A 165 6.74 -0.63 24.62
CA GLN A 165 8.16 -0.91 24.88
C GLN A 165 8.74 0.27 25.67
N ALA A 166 9.46 -0.03 26.75
CA ALA A 166 10.13 0.98 27.55
C ALA A 166 11.38 0.42 28.26
N GLN A 167 12.12 1.27 28.99
CA GLN A 167 13.31 0.87 29.72
C GLN A 167 13.00 0.03 30.97
N SER A 168 11.80 0.19 31.51
CA SER A 168 11.32 -0.56 32.67
C SER A 168 9.89 -1.06 32.47
N ASP A 169 9.53 -2.09 33.21
CA ASP A 169 8.18 -2.65 33.25
C ASP A 169 7.13 -1.62 33.64
N ASP A 170 7.45 -0.76 34.63
CA ASP A 170 6.55 0.28 35.13
C ASP A 170 6.30 1.37 34.06
N GLU A 171 7.32 1.71 33.27
CA GLU A 171 7.17 2.64 32.14
C GLU A 171 6.36 2.04 31.01
N ALA A 172 6.63 0.77 30.65
CA ALA A 172 5.85 0.07 29.64
C ALA A 172 4.36 -0.05 30.06
N GLN A 173 4.10 -0.31 31.35
CA GLN A 173 2.74 -0.36 31.89
C GLN A 173 2.05 1.01 31.80
N LYS A 174 2.71 2.09 32.17
CA LYS A 174 2.17 3.46 32.06
C LYS A 174 1.85 3.84 30.60
N LEU A 175 2.67 3.39 29.64
CA LEU A 175 2.37 3.59 28.21
C LEU A 175 1.10 2.85 27.80
N LEU A 176 0.92 1.59 28.23
CA LEU A 176 -0.31 0.82 27.96
C LEU A 176 -1.55 1.45 28.61
N ASP A 177 -1.43 1.90 29.86
CA ASP A 177 -2.54 2.50 30.61
C ASP A 177 -3.00 3.83 29.98
N GLY A 178 -2.07 4.54 29.33
CA GLY A 178 -2.36 5.76 28.58
C GLY A 178 -3.07 5.53 27.24
N VAL A 179 -3.25 4.29 26.79
CA VAL A 179 -3.97 3.96 25.56
C VAL A 179 -5.35 3.42 25.88
N GLN A 180 -6.38 4.07 25.36
CA GLN A 180 -7.77 3.64 25.46
C GLN A 180 -8.35 3.42 24.06
N ILE A 181 -9.14 2.37 23.91
CA ILE A 181 -9.95 2.12 22.71
C ILE A 181 -11.38 2.47 23.05
N ILE A 182 -11.90 3.49 22.39
CA ILE A 182 -13.29 3.94 22.57
C ILE A 182 -14.09 3.39 21.40
N ASP A 183 -15.17 2.70 21.69
CA ASP A 183 -16.09 2.16 20.72
C ASP A 183 -17.52 2.63 20.99
N SER A 184 -18.29 2.78 19.92
CA SER A 184 -19.73 3.05 20.00
C SER A 184 -20.47 2.53 18.77
N LYS A 185 -21.78 2.31 18.94
CA LYS A 185 -22.72 2.21 17.84
C LYS A 185 -23.83 3.24 18.04
N GLU A 186 -23.89 4.23 17.16
CA GLU A 186 -24.86 5.32 17.18
C GLU A 186 -25.60 5.37 15.83
N GLY A 187 -26.89 5.03 15.85
CA GLY A 187 -27.66 4.85 14.60
C GLY A 187 -26.98 3.81 13.71
N ASP A 188 -26.72 4.17 12.47
CA ASP A 188 -26.10 3.31 11.46
C ASP A 188 -24.56 3.40 11.48
N GLN A 189 -23.94 4.03 12.49
CA GLN A 189 -22.48 4.16 12.56
C GLN A 189 -21.91 3.36 13.73
N VAL A 190 -21.02 2.41 13.40
CA VAL A 190 -20.13 1.75 14.34
C VAL A 190 -18.80 2.47 14.31
N SER A 191 -18.27 2.87 15.44
CA SER A 191 -16.99 3.59 15.50
C SER A 191 -16.02 2.97 16.50
N PHE A 192 -14.72 2.98 16.13
CA PHE A 192 -13.62 2.62 17.01
C PHE A 192 -12.53 3.68 16.89
N LYS A 193 -12.10 4.19 18.03
CA LYS A 193 -11.12 5.26 18.09
C LYS A 193 -10.05 4.98 19.13
N THR A 194 -8.79 5.07 18.73
CA THR A 194 -7.67 5.15 19.68
C THR A 194 -7.62 6.52 20.33
N GLN A 195 -7.69 6.54 21.65
CA GLN A 195 -7.45 7.74 22.45
C GLN A 195 -6.18 7.54 23.27
N ILE A 196 -5.28 8.52 23.17
CA ILE A 196 -4.02 8.51 23.91
C ILE A 196 -4.06 9.64 24.93
N GLU A 197 -3.99 9.29 26.22
CA GLU A 197 -3.96 10.26 27.31
C GLU A 197 -2.61 10.98 27.34
N ARG A 198 -2.64 12.30 27.13
CA ARG A 198 -1.47 13.18 27.20
C ARG A 198 -1.41 13.90 28.56
N ASN A 199 -1.21 13.16 29.65
CA ASN A 199 -1.01 13.79 30.94
C ASN A 199 0.36 14.47 31.03
N ASN A 200 0.47 15.60 31.72
CA ASN A 200 1.69 16.43 31.84
C ASN A 200 2.94 15.66 32.32
N SER A 201 2.77 14.61 33.09
CA SER A 201 3.86 13.72 33.51
C SER A 201 4.19 12.64 32.47
N SER A 202 3.22 12.22 31.68
CA SER A 202 3.38 11.25 30.58
C SER A 202 3.97 11.88 29.31
N TRP A 203 3.82 13.21 29.12
CA TRP A 203 4.38 13.92 27.97
C TRP A 203 5.91 13.74 27.82
N LYS A 204 6.65 13.63 28.91
CA LYS A 204 8.09 13.35 28.90
C LYS A 204 8.41 11.94 28.41
N ILE A 205 7.48 11.00 28.64
CA ILE A 205 7.60 9.59 28.20
C ILE A 205 7.23 9.47 26.72
N TRP A 206 6.26 10.26 26.24
CA TRP A 206 5.78 10.30 24.85
C TRP A 206 6.62 11.19 23.94
N ASN A 207 7.72 11.80 24.43
CA ASN A 207 8.58 12.66 23.61
C ASN A 207 9.34 11.82 22.59
N TRP A 208 8.70 11.57 21.49
CA TRP A 208 9.19 10.83 20.34
C TRP A 208 10.38 11.57 19.70
N GLY A 209 11.58 11.09 19.91
CA GLY A 209 12.79 11.61 19.25
C GLY A 209 13.80 12.33 20.14
N GLY A 210 13.51 12.54 21.43
CA GLY A 210 14.46 13.10 22.38
C GLY A 210 14.94 12.04 23.36
N ASN A 211 16.21 11.66 23.27
CA ASN A 211 16.93 10.75 24.14
C ASN A 211 16.71 9.23 23.95
N ASN A 212 17.44 8.66 23.00
CA ASN A 212 17.75 7.24 22.84
C ASN A 212 16.66 6.24 22.40
N GLY A 213 15.51 6.65 21.82
CA GLY A 213 14.62 5.71 21.10
C GLY A 213 14.02 4.56 21.94
N LYS A 214 13.95 4.70 23.27
CA LYS A 214 13.65 3.60 24.19
C LYS A 214 12.16 3.46 24.58
N HIS A 215 11.30 4.33 24.07
CA HIS A 215 9.85 4.25 24.32
C HIS A 215 9.12 4.11 22.99
N LYS A 216 8.33 3.06 22.82
CA LYS A 216 7.52 2.83 21.63
C LYS A 216 6.15 2.29 22.01
N VAL A 217 5.12 2.80 21.34
CA VAL A 217 3.78 2.22 21.39
C VAL A 217 3.37 1.87 19.98
N GLU A 218 2.77 0.70 19.82
CA GLU A 218 2.23 0.22 18.56
C GLU A 218 0.81 -0.28 18.80
N ILE A 219 -0.15 0.18 17.99
CA ILE A 219 -1.58 -0.09 18.19
C ILE A 219 -2.13 -0.67 16.90
N ASN A 220 -2.32 -1.99 16.88
CA ASN A 220 -2.69 -2.73 15.68
C ASN A 220 -4.16 -3.14 15.74
N TYR A 221 -4.92 -2.73 14.73
CA TYR A 221 -6.30 -3.10 14.51
C TYR A 221 -6.40 -4.22 13.50
N THR A 222 -7.12 -5.27 13.85
CA THR A 222 -7.56 -6.31 12.92
C THR A 222 -9.08 -6.26 12.86
N VAL A 223 -9.60 -5.89 11.71
CA VAL A 223 -11.03 -5.64 11.49
C VAL A 223 -11.60 -6.73 10.60
N TYR A 224 -12.76 -7.24 10.95
CA TYR A 224 -13.54 -8.16 10.14
C TYR A 224 -14.91 -7.53 9.85
N MET A 225 -15.26 -7.41 8.57
CA MET A 225 -16.51 -6.77 8.13
C MET A 225 -16.98 -7.34 6.79
N PRO A 226 -18.25 -7.21 6.43
CA PRO A 226 -18.70 -7.54 5.07
C PRO A 226 -18.07 -6.62 4.02
N ALA A 227 -17.74 -7.16 2.86
CA ALA A 227 -17.09 -6.39 1.77
C ALA A 227 -17.93 -5.20 1.27
N LYS A 228 -19.25 -5.24 1.45
CA LYS A 228 -20.20 -4.19 1.02
C LYS A 228 -20.44 -3.09 2.05
N THR A 229 -19.92 -3.21 3.26
CA THR A 229 -20.07 -2.21 4.32
C THR A 229 -19.22 -0.99 4.02
N ASP A 230 -19.79 0.20 4.17
CA ASP A 230 -19.06 1.45 4.01
C ASP A 230 -18.00 1.62 5.10
N LEU A 231 -16.80 2.05 4.71
CA LEU A 231 -15.64 2.20 5.57
C LEU A 231 -15.11 3.63 5.54
N ASP A 232 -15.02 4.27 6.71
CA ASP A 232 -14.28 5.51 6.95
C ASP A 232 -13.07 5.17 7.83
N VAL A 233 -11.86 5.27 7.29
CA VAL A 233 -10.63 4.87 7.99
C VAL A 233 -9.62 6.01 8.01
N GLU A 234 -9.16 6.34 9.22
CA GLU A 234 -8.15 7.34 9.48
C GLU A 234 -6.99 6.71 10.24
N ASP A 235 -5.77 6.90 9.75
CA ASP A 235 -4.55 6.46 10.45
C ASP A 235 -3.44 7.49 10.34
N SER A 236 -2.74 7.70 11.45
CA SER A 236 -1.57 8.59 11.50
C SER A 236 -0.36 7.82 12.03
N TYR A 237 0.77 7.94 11.32
CA TYR A 237 2.02 7.25 11.67
C TYR A 237 1.92 5.72 11.65
N GLY A 238 1.18 5.18 10.65
CA GLY A 238 0.95 3.75 10.56
C GLY A 238 0.70 3.25 9.15
N SER A 239 -0.08 2.19 9.04
CA SER A 239 -0.42 1.64 7.73
C SER A 239 -1.85 1.11 7.67
N ILE A 240 -2.48 1.29 6.53
CA ILE A 240 -3.82 0.79 6.24
C ILE A 240 -3.71 -0.30 5.17
N GLN A 241 -4.28 -1.48 5.45
CA GLN A 241 -4.35 -2.60 4.50
C GLN A 241 -5.82 -2.97 4.28
N LEU A 242 -6.26 -2.85 3.03
CA LEU A 242 -7.64 -3.11 2.63
C LEU A 242 -7.71 -4.25 1.61
N PRO A 243 -8.62 -5.20 1.79
CA PRO A 243 -8.94 -6.24 0.80
C PRO A 243 -9.83 -5.68 -0.32
N ASP A 244 -10.40 -6.55 -1.14
CA ASP A 244 -11.46 -6.19 -2.08
C ASP A 244 -12.70 -5.69 -1.33
N LEU A 245 -13.13 -4.46 -1.63
CA LEU A 245 -14.28 -3.82 -1.03
C LEU A 245 -15.25 -3.29 -2.09
N SER A 246 -16.54 -3.44 -1.83
CA SER A 246 -17.62 -2.91 -2.68
C SER A 246 -18.46 -1.83 -2.02
N GLY A 247 -18.37 -1.65 -0.71
CA GLY A 247 -18.87 -0.47 -0.01
C GLY A 247 -18.06 0.78 -0.34
N LYS A 248 -18.60 1.96 -0.03
CA LYS A 248 -17.85 3.22 -0.14
C LYS A 248 -16.68 3.22 0.84
N VAL A 249 -15.48 3.54 0.34
CA VAL A 249 -14.29 3.66 1.16
C VAL A 249 -13.83 5.12 1.21
N LYS A 250 -13.68 5.63 2.43
CA LYS A 250 -13.01 6.89 2.70
C LYS A 250 -11.73 6.60 3.50
N ILE A 251 -10.58 7.01 2.95
CA ILE A 251 -9.26 6.83 3.55
C ILE A 251 -8.66 8.19 3.86
N ASN A 252 -8.14 8.35 5.07
CA ASN A 252 -7.27 9.46 5.43
C ASN A 252 -6.01 8.88 6.10
N CYS A 253 -4.85 9.00 5.44
CA CYS A 253 -3.60 8.46 5.94
C CYS A 253 -2.49 9.53 5.94
N SER A 254 -1.94 9.80 7.12
CA SER A 254 -0.85 10.76 7.27
C SER A 254 0.41 10.09 7.85
N TYR A 255 1.58 10.38 7.25
CA TYR A 255 2.87 9.81 7.67
C TYR A 255 2.87 8.28 7.68
N GLY A 256 2.25 7.68 6.66
CA GLY A 256 2.08 6.23 6.63
C GLY A 256 1.95 5.65 5.24
N SER A 257 1.45 4.43 5.17
CA SER A 257 1.24 3.75 3.90
C SER A 257 -0.17 3.17 3.78
N VAL A 258 -0.70 3.21 2.57
CA VAL A 258 -1.97 2.56 2.22
C VAL A 258 -1.69 1.48 1.18
N LEU A 259 -2.14 0.27 1.47
CA LEU A 259 -2.19 -0.84 0.52
C LEU A 259 -3.64 -1.28 0.38
N ALA A 260 -4.25 -1.01 -0.76
CA ALA A 260 -5.61 -1.44 -1.07
C ALA A 260 -5.61 -2.43 -2.23
N GLN A 261 -6.49 -3.43 -2.19
CA GLN A 261 -6.78 -4.26 -3.35
C GLN A 261 -7.80 -3.56 -4.26
N ASN A 262 -8.93 -4.21 -4.58
CA ASN A 262 -9.91 -3.63 -5.49
C ASN A 262 -11.00 -2.87 -4.73
N LEU A 263 -11.19 -1.60 -5.06
CA LEU A 263 -12.22 -0.72 -4.49
C LEU A 263 -13.27 -0.43 -5.55
N SER A 264 -14.35 -1.22 -5.60
CA SER A 264 -15.30 -1.21 -6.70
C SER A 264 -16.41 -0.16 -6.60
N ASN A 265 -16.54 0.54 -5.46
CA ASN A 265 -17.54 1.60 -5.30
C ASN A 265 -17.14 2.86 -6.10
N PRO A 266 -18.05 3.50 -6.85
CA PRO A 266 -17.71 4.67 -7.66
C PRO A 266 -17.56 5.98 -6.86
N ALA A 267 -17.76 5.97 -5.54
CA ALA A 267 -17.72 7.16 -4.68
C ALA A 267 -16.58 7.12 -3.65
N ASN A 268 -15.50 6.40 -3.95
CA ASN A 268 -14.35 6.32 -3.05
C ASN A 268 -13.65 7.68 -2.89
N GLU A 269 -13.11 7.94 -1.68
CA GLU A 269 -12.36 9.13 -1.33
C GLU A 269 -11.03 8.69 -0.68
N ILE A 270 -9.90 9.18 -1.22
CA ILE A 270 -8.57 8.82 -0.71
C ILE A 270 -7.80 10.12 -0.48
N GLU A 271 -7.48 10.38 0.77
CA GLU A 271 -6.66 11.50 1.19
C GLU A 271 -5.38 10.98 1.84
N GLY A 272 -4.23 11.51 1.44
CA GLY A 272 -2.97 11.08 2.02
C GLY A 272 -1.87 12.14 1.98
N SER A 273 -1.00 12.08 2.98
CA SER A 273 0.15 12.97 3.04
C SER A 273 1.36 12.30 3.69
N TYR A 274 2.56 12.65 3.19
CA TYR A 274 3.84 12.17 3.71
C TYR A 274 3.95 10.64 3.75
N GLY A 275 3.56 9.96 2.66
CA GLY A 275 3.57 8.52 2.66
C GLY A 275 3.46 7.89 1.28
N SER A 276 2.95 6.66 1.25
CA SER A 276 2.74 5.93 0.00
C SER A 276 1.35 5.33 -0.10
N LEU A 277 0.78 5.38 -1.31
CA LEU A 277 -0.44 4.69 -1.68
C LEU A 277 -0.12 3.65 -2.76
N LYS A 278 -0.54 2.41 -2.54
CA LYS A 278 -0.64 1.39 -3.58
C LYS A 278 -2.05 0.85 -3.62
N ALA A 279 -2.65 0.82 -4.80
CA ALA A 279 -3.97 0.23 -5.00
C ALA A 279 -4.01 -0.60 -6.29
N GLY A 280 -4.82 -1.65 -6.28
CA GLY A 280 -5.15 -2.42 -7.46
C GLY A 280 -6.14 -1.66 -8.36
N SER A 281 -7.33 -2.20 -8.56
CA SER A 281 -8.37 -1.52 -9.34
C SER A 281 -9.21 -0.60 -8.45
N VAL A 282 -9.42 0.65 -8.88
CA VAL A 282 -10.29 1.62 -8.19
C VAL A 282 -11.37 2.11 -9.15
N ASN A 283 -12.65 1.89 -8.79
CA ASN A 283 -13.77 2.35 -9.59
C ASN A 283 -14.28 3.69 -9.05
N GLY A 284 -13.92 4.79 -9.73
CA GLY A 284 -14.26 6.13 -9.28
C GLY A 284 -13.52 6.53 -8.00
N ALA A 285 -12.84 7.66 -8.04
CA ALA A 285 -12.24 8.18 -6.83
C ALA A 285 -12.05 9.69 -6.91
N ARG A 286 -12.11 10.31 -5.72
CA ARG A 286 -11.41 11.55 -5.46
C ARG A 286 -10.12 11.21 -4.72
N LEU A 287 -8.98 11.61 -5.28
CA LEU A 287 -7.66 11.43 -4.72
C LEU A 287 -7.04 12.78 -4.40
N ASP A 288 -6.71 13.02 -3.14
CA ASP A 288 -5.95 14.18 -2.68
C ASP A 288 -4.67 13.67 -2.02
N TYR A 289 -3.51 13.90 -2.66
CA TYR A 289 -2.27 13.29 -2.18
C TYR A 289 -1.10 14.26 -2.25
N SER A 290 -0.42 14.42 -1.12
CA SER A 290 0.68 15.39 -1.02
C SER A 290 1.92 14.80 -0.33
N TYR A 291 3.11 15.25 -0.79
CA TYR A 291 4.41 14.88 -0.22
C TYR A 291 4.65 13.37 -0.17
N GLY A 292 4.28 12.65 -1.23
CA GLY A 292 4.44 11.21 -1.24
C GLY A 292 4.34 10.59 -2.63
N SER A 293 4.12 9.28 -2.67
CA SER A 293 3.95 8.54 -3.92
C SER A 293 2.61 7.82 -3.95
N ALA A 294 1.92 7.88 -5.09
CA ALA A 294 0.72 7.10 -5.32
C ALA A 294 0.90 6.23 -6.57
N GLU A 295 0.63 4.95 -6.45
CA GLU A 295 0.64 3.97 -7.54
C GLU A 295 -0.69 3.23 -7.55
N ILE A 296 -1.42 3.29 -8.67
CA ILE A 296 -2.71 2.61 -8.87
C ILE A 296 -2.60 1.78 -10.14
N GLU A 297 -2.98 0.50 -10.10
CA GLU A 297 -2.87 -0.37 -11.28
C GLU A 297 -3.91 -0.01 -12.34
N GLU A 298 -5.18 0.14 -11.94
CA GLU A 298 -6.25 0.47 -12.89
C GLU A 298 -7.30 1.38 -12.23
N ILE A 299 -7.81 2.34 -12.98
CA ILE A 299 -8.86 3.23 -12.48
C ILE A 299 -9.91 3.54 -13.55
N ASN A 300 -11.18 3.55 -13.10
CA ASN A 300 -12.32 4.03 -13.86
C ASN A 300 -12.78 5.36 -13.27
N ASN A 301 -12.60 6.47 -13.94
CA ASN A 301 -12.99 7.81 -13.50
C ASN A 301 -12.22 8.28 -12.24
N LEU A 302 -11.30 9.19 -12.42
CA LEU A 302 -10.48 9.78 -11.36
C LEU A 302 -10.54 11.30 -11.41
N LYS A 303 -10.74 11.91 -10.24
CA LYS A 303 -10.35 13.30 -9.98
C LYS A 303 -9.24 13.30 -8.96
N ALA A 304 -8.06 13.85 -9.34
CA ALA A 304 -6.88 13.85 -8.48
C ALA A 304 -6.28 15.25 -8.34
N ASP A 305 -6.00 15.63 -7.11
CA ASP A 305 -5.24 16.82 -6.71
C ASP A 305 -3.90 16.31 -6.10
N LEU A 306 -2.79 16.55 -6.80
CA LEU A 306 -1.49 15.98 -6.44
C LEU A 306 -0.43 17.05 -6.26
N SER A 307 0.32 16.99 -5.16
CA SER A 307 1.38 17.96 -4.91
C SER A 307 2.63 17.34 -4.28
N TYR A 308 3.81 17.80 -4.72
CA TYR A 308 5.13 17.45 -4.16
C TYR A 308 5.36 15.93 -4.04
N GLY A 309 5.26 15.22 -5.17
CA GLY A 309 5.45 13.78 -5.10
C GLY A 309 5.58 13.11 -6.45
N SER A 310 5.13 11.87 -6.52
CA SER A 310 5.04 11.10 -7.77
C SER A 310 3.71 10.38 -7.88
N PHE A 311 3.25 10.22 -9.11
CA PHE A 311 2.02 9.48 -9.39
C PHE A 311 2.22 8.56 -10.59
N LYS A 312 1.86 7.30 -10.42
CA LYS A 312 1.85 6.31 -11.48
C LYS A 312 0.50 5.63 -11.54
N LEU A 313 -0.08 5.62 -12.73
CA LEU A 313 -1.29 4.89 -13.06
C LEU A 313 -0.97 3.87 -14.14
N GLY A 314 -1.27 2.60 -13.91
CA GLY A 314 -1.11 1.55 -14.91
C GLY A 314 -2.08 1.78 -16.05
N LYS A 315 -3.39 1.82 -15.79
CA LYS A 315 -4.40 1.96 -16.83
C LYS A 315 -5.53 2.93 -16.44
N LEU A 316 -5.83 3.87 -17.34
CA LEU A 316 -6.97 4.79 -17.22
C LEU A 316 -8.11 4.34 -18.12
N ASN A 317 -9.28 4.12 -17.52
CA ASN A 317 -10.56 3.96 -18.20
C ASN A 317 -11.48 5.15 -17.90
N GLY A 318 -12.41 5.47 -18.80
CA GLY A 318 -13.43 6.51 -18.57
C GLY A 318 -12.87 7.94 -18.55
N VAL A 319 -13.02 8.66 -17.45
CA VAL A 319 -12.65 10.08 -17.33
C VAL A 319 -11.53 10.29 -16.31
N GLY A 320 -10.51 11.05 -16.70
CA GLY A 320 -9.44 11.52 -15.81
C GLY A 320 -9.40 13.04 -15.69
N SER A 321 -9.23 13.55 -14.47
CA SER A 321 -8.98 14.98 -14.21
C SER A 321 -7.88 15.09 -13.15
N PHE A 322 -6.80 15.79 -13.49
CA PHE A 322 -5.61 15.89 -12.65
C PHE A 322 -5.17 17.34 -12.50
N ASP A 323 -5.02 17.77 -11.26
CA ASP A 323 -4.37 19.02 -10.87
C ASP A 323 -3.00 18.66 -10.26
N LEU A 324 -1.91 19.11 -10.91
CA LEU A 324 -0.55 18.71 -10.55
C LEU A 324 0.30 19.93 -10.16
N SER A 325 0.89 19.89 -8.98
CA SER A 325 1.81 20.91 -8.51
C SER A 325 3.11 20.30 -8.00
N TYR A 326 4.25 20.58 -8.66
CA TYR A 326 5.55 20.04 -8.29
C TYR A 326 5.59 18.51 -8.22
N VAL A 327 4.87 17.83 -9.13
CA VAL A 327 4.87 16.36 -9.24
C VAL A 327 6.01 15.92 -10.15
N GLY A 328 7.03 15.32 -9.55
CA GLY A 328 8.29 14.96 -10.24
C GLY A 328 8.18 13.76 -11.17
N GLY A 329 7.17 12.91 -11.00
CA GLY A 329 7.01 11.69 -11.78
C GLY A 329 5.53 11.37 -12.02
N PHE A 330 4.86 12.16 -12.88
CA PHE A 330 3.50 11.83 -13.30
C PHE A 330 3.52 10.95 -14.55
N LYS A 331 2.92 9.78 -14.46
CA LYS A 331 2.86 8.82 -15.56
C LYS A 331 1.55 8.05 -15.58
N ILE A 332 0.95 7.93 -16.76
CA ILE A 332 -0.09 6.96 -17.09
C ILE A 332 0.51 5.97 -18.09
N ASP A 333 0.61 4.70 -17.71
CA ASP A 333 1.24 3.67 -18.56
C ASP A 333 0.40 3.31 -19.77
N GLU A 334 -0.94 3.29 -19.62
CA GLU A 334 -1.88 2.99 -20.71
C GLU A 334 -3.16 3.83 -20.56
N ILE A 335 -3.54 4.50 -21.63
CA ILE A 335 -4.87 5.06 -21.81
C ILE A 335 -5.70 4.03 -22.57
N SER A 336 -6.80 3.57 -21.97
CA SER A 336 -7.60 2.50 -22.56
C SER A 336 -8.49 3.02 -23.69
N ASN A 337 -8.84 2.17 -24.65
CA ASN A 337 -9.78 2.50 -25.75
C ASN A 337 -11.18 2.91 -25.24
N SER A 338 -11.49 2.68 -23.97
CA SER A 338 -12.74 3.08 -23.32
C SER A 338 -12.66 4.45 -22.63
N PHE A 339 -11.51 5.14 -22.69
CA PHE A 339 -11.44 6.48 -22.13
C PHE A 339 -12.27 7.48 -22.95
N ASN A 340 -12.85 8.45 -22.26
CA ASN A 340 -13.67 9.47 -22.88
C ASN A 340 -12.99 10.85 -22.84
N LYS A 341 -12.45 11.20 -21.68
CA LYS A 341 -11.85 12.51 -21.48
C LYS A 341 -10.72 12.46 -20.46
N LEU A 342 -9.63 13.14 -20.79
CA LEU A 342 -8.51 13.36 -19.88
C LEU A 342 -8.20 14.85 -19.82
N ASN A 343 -8.30 15.46 -18.65
CA ASN A 343 -7.87 16.82 -18.38
C ASN A 343 -6.69 16.83 -17.42
N ILE A 344 -5.65 17.57 -17.75
CA ILE A 344 -4.47 17.72 -16.88
C ILE A 344 -4.07 19.17 -16.84
N ASP A 345 -4.10 19.77 -15.63
CA ASP A 345 -3.53 21.07 -15.34
C ASP A 345 -2.26 20.85 -14.51
N ALA A 346 -1.09 21.25 -15.01
CA ALA A 346 0.20 20.92 -14.43
C ALA A 346 1.09 22.15 -14.24
N SER A 347 1.61 22.32 -13.04
CA SER A 347 2.61 23.33 -12.72
C SER A 347 3.87 22.67 -12.19
N TYR A 348 5.03 23.01 -12.78
CA TYR A 348 6.33 22.40 -12.42
C TYR A 348 6.30 20.86 -12.44
N SER A 349 5.53 20.30 -13.39
CA SER A 349 5.26 18.89 -13.49
C SER A 349 5.28 18.46 -14.96
N SER A 350 6.00 17.39 -15.28
CA SER A 350 5.98 16.80 -16.62
C SER A 350 4.99 15.65 -16.69
N VAL A 351 4.33 15.50 -17.84
CA VAL A 351 3.26 14.54 -18.10
C VAL A 351 3.75 13.50 -19.10
N ALA A 352 3.72 12.22 -18.72
CA ALA A 352 4.01 11.10 -19.60
C ALA A 352 2.78 10.22 -19.78
N LEU A 353 2.31 10.05 -21.01
CA LEU A 353 1.14 9.24 -21.34
C LEU A 353 1.52 8.11 -22.27
N GLY A 354 1.29 6.87 -21.85
CA GLY A 354 1.36 5.69 -22.71
C GLY A 354 0.12 5.60 -23.58
N VAL A 355 0.31 5.65 -24.89
CA VAL A 355 -0.77 5.63 -25.86
C VAL A 355 -0.63 4.39 -26.75
N PRO A 356 -1.55 3.42 -26.65
CA PRO A 356 -1.56 2.27 -27.54
C PRO A 356 -1.63 2.69 -29.01
N SER A 357 -0.89 1.99 -29.87
CA SER A 357 -0.74 2.38 -31.29
C SER A 357 -2.02 2.29 -32.13
N ASN A 358 -3.05 1.63 -31.62
CA ASN A 358 -4.38 1.50 -32.25
C ASN A 358 -5.41 2.47 -31.69
N ASP A 359 -5.02 3.36 -30.78
CA ASP A 359 -5.91 4.37 -30.20
C ASP A 359 -6.28 5.47 -31.22
N ASN A 360 -7.38 6.17 -30.89
CA ASN A 360 -7.88 7.26 -31.69
C ASN A 360 -8.55 8.30 -30.79
N PHE A 361 -7.97 9.51 -30.69
CA PHE A 361 -8.52 10.60 -29.87
C PHE A 361 -8.05 11.96 -30.40
N ASN A 362 -8.76 13.01 -30.01
CA ASN A 362 -8.35 14.39 -30.24
C ASN A 362 -7.57 14.92 -29.04
N PHE A 363 -6.73 15.94 -29.28
CA PHE A 363 -6.03 16.61 -28.20
C PHE A 363 -5.92 18.11 -28.40
N ASP A 364 -5.85 18.82 -27.26
CA ASP A 364 -5.50 20.23 -27.14
C ASP A 364 -4.45 20.39 -26.03
N ILE A 365 -3.21 20.65 -26.41
CA ILE A 365 -2.07 20.67 -25.48
C ILE A 365 -1.45 22.06 -25.50
N THR A 366 -1.44 22.72 -24.35
CA THR A 366 -0.77 23.99 -24.16
C THR A 366 0.42 23.81 -23.21
N THR A 367 1.60 24.21 -23.67
CA THR A 367 2.82 24.18 -22.85
C THR A 367 3.39 25.59 -22.71
N SER A 368 3.67 26.02 -21.47
CA SER A 368 4.40 27.24 -21.18
C SER A 368 5.75 26.90 -20.56
N TYR A 369 6.85 27.39 -21.16
CA TYR A 369 8.22 27.03 -20.73
C TYR A 369 8.47 25.51 -20.73
N GLY A 370 7.89 24.81 -21.71
CA GLY A 370 8.02 23.37 -21.89
C GLY A 370 7.83 22.96 -23.35
N GLY A 371 7.74 21.67 -23.60
CA GLY A 371 7.57 21.11 -24.94
C GLY A 371 6.56 19.96 -24.98
N PHE A 372 6.12 19.62 -26.18
CA PHE A 372 5.34 18.42 -26.47
C PHE A 372 6.16 17.49 -27.38
N SER A 373 6.37 16.27 -26.92
CA SER A 373 7.09 15.21 -27.63
C SER A 373 6.11 14.09 -28.00
N TYR A 374 6.14 13.67 -29.25
CA TYR A 374 5.23 12.68 -29.80
C TYR A 374 5.86 11.96 -31.00
N ASP A 375 5.24 10.87 -31.45
CA ASP A 375 5.59 10.13 -32.64
C ASP A 375 4.88 10.75 -33.88
N ASP A 376 5.63 11.35 -34.79
CA ASP A 376 5.11 12.03 -35.99
C ASP A 376 4.34 11.10 -36.94
N GLU A 377 4.56 9.78 -36.87
CA GLU A 377 3.82 8.82 -37.69
C GLU A 377 2.39 8.58 -37.18
N LYS A 378 2.13 8.85 -35.91
CA LYS A 378 0.85 8.57 -35.23
C LYS A 378 0.05 9.82 -34.91
N VAL A 379 0.73 10.96 -34.79
CA VAL A 379 0.14 12.24 -34.39
C VAL A 379 0.02 13.18 -35.55
N ALA A 380 -1.20 13.63 -35.85
CA ALA A 380 -1.45 14.66 -36.84
C ALA A 380 -1.74 16.01 -36.14
N ILE A 381 -0.85 16.98 -36.27
CA ILE A 381 -1.06 18.35 -35.79
C ILE A 381 -1.92 19.11 -36.80
N THR A 382 -3.11 19.53 -36.37
CA THR A 382 -4.03 20.33 -37.21
C THR A 382 -3.86 21.85 -37.02
N SER A 383 -3.36 22.25 -35.82
CA SER A 383 -3.08 23.66 -35.51
C SER A 383 -1.92 23.76 -34.52
N LYS A 384 -1.01 24.69 -34.78
CA LYS A 384 0.11 25.03 -33.87
C LYS A 384 0.23 26.55 -33.71
N THR A 385 0.30 27.02 -32.49
CA THR A 385 0.46 28.44 -32.18
C THR A 385 1.60 28.64 -31.18
N PRO A 386 2.63 29.49 -31.46
CA PRO A 386 2.83 30.18 -32.74
C PRO A 386 3.14 29.18 -33.88
N ALA A 387 2.81 29.59 -35.10
CA ALA A 387 3.14 28.77 -36.26
C ALA A 387 4.67 28.66 -36.45
N ASP A 388 5.12 27.58 -37.07
CA ASP A 388 6.54 27.36 -37.34
C ASP A 388 7.10 28.50 -38.22
N GLY A 389 8.31 28.98 -37.87
CA GLY A 389 8.95 30.09 -38.56
C GLY A 389 8.43 31.49 -38.12
N SER A 390 7.58 31.61 -37.13
CA SER A 390 7.15 32.87 -36.55
C SER A 390 8.35 33.67 -36.00
N ARG A 391 8.41 34.98 -36.30
CA ARG A 391 9.50 35.86 -35.85
C ARG A 391 9.51 36.12 -34.33
N HIS A 392 8.46 35.74 -33.61
CA HIS A 392 8.35 35.90 -32.17
C HIS A 392 8.40 34.51 -31.52
N GLU A 393 9.49 34.25 -30.81
CA GLU A 393 9.55 33.08 -29.93
C GLU A 393 8.61 33.30 -28.74
N SER A 394 7.53 32.54 -28.66
CA SER A 394 6.66 32.52 -27.50
C SER A 394 7.06 31.41 -26.55
N SER A 395 7.14 31.71 -25.26
CA SER A 395 7.33 30.67 -24.23
C SER A 395 6.11 29.73 -24.12
N THR A 396 4.95 30.18 -24.61
CA THR A 396 3.72 29.40 -24.64
C THR A 396 3.44 28.90 -26.03
N LYS A 397 3.22 27.59 -26.15
CA LYS A 397 2.89 26.89 -27.40
C LYS A 397 1.61 26.09 -27.21
N ASN A 398 0.72 26.16 -28.19
CA ASN A 398 -0.50 25.34 -28.23
C ASN A 398 -0.44 24.40 -29.43
N TYR A 399 -0.82 23.15 -29.21
CA TYR A 399 -0.88 22.10 -30.21
C TYR A 399 -2.27 21.46 -30.18
N LYS A 400 -2.97 21.52 -31.33
CA LYS A 400 -4.23 20.80 -31.53
C LYS A 400 -4.08 19.78 -32.64
N GLY A 401 -4.70 18.63 -32.44
CA GLY A 401 -4.59 17.56 -33.42
C GLY A 401 -5.33 16.31 -32.99
N HIS A 402 -4.94 15.22 -33.61
CA HIS A 402 -5.46 13.91 -33.24
C HIS A 402 -4.34 12.86 -33.26
N PHE A 403 -4.51 11.84 -32.44
CA PHE A 403 -3.76 10.60 -32.51
C PHE A 403 -4.56 9.58 -33.33
N GLY A 404 -3.88 8.80 -34.15
CA GLY A 404 -4.53 7.81 -35.02
C GLY A 404 -5.30 8.42 -36.19
N LYS A 405 -6.45 7.84 -36.54
CA LYS A 405 -7.21 8.16 -37.76
C LYS A 405 -8.00 9.46 -37.69
N GLY A 406 -8.19 10.03 -36.49
CA GLY A 406 -9.07 11.19 -36.26
C GLY A 406 -10.56 10.81 -36.22
N GLY A 407 -11.42 11.84 -36.01
CA GLY A 407 -12.88 11.64 -35.95
C GLY A 407 -13.40 10.97 -34.67
N SER A 408 -12.59 10.90 -33.61
CA SER A 408 -12.99 10.38 -32.31
C SER A 408 -13.69 11.48 -31.48
N GLU A 409 -14.58 11.09 -30.57
CA GLU A 409 -15.13 11.97 -29.53
C GLU A 409 -14.23 12.05 -28.29
N ALA A 410 -13.33 11.07 -28.13
CA ALA A 410 -12.39 11.07 -27.01
C ALA A 410 -11.41 12.24 -27.09
N MET A 411 -11.14 12.89 -25.93
CA MET A 411 -10.41 14.14 -25.87
C MET A 411 -9.39 14.18 -24.73
N ILE A 412 -8.17 14.60 -25.07
CA ILE A 412 -7.10 14.90 -24.11
C ILE A 412 -6.85 16.40 -24.10
N ASN A 413 -7.03 17.07 -22.96
CA ASN A 413 -6.70 18.46 -22.74
C ASN A 413 -5.57 18.54 -21.71
N ILE A 414 -4.47 19.19 -22.05
CA ILE A 414 -3.34 19.37 -21.15
C ILE A 414 -2.88 20.83 -21.17
N HIS A 415 -2.80 21.42 -19.98
CA HIS A 415 -2.14 22.69 -19.77
C HIS A 415 -0.95 22.46 -18.84
N THR A 416 0.25 22.78 -19.27
CA THR A 416 1.43 22.69 -18.41
C THR A 416 2.24 23.98 -18.40
N SER A 417 2.70 24.35 -17.19
CA SER A 417 3.65 25.43 -16.98
C SER A 417 4.93 24.85 -16.33
N TYR A 418 6.08 25.15 -16.94
CA TYR A 418 7.38 24.63 -16.50
C TYR A 418 7.44 23.09 -16.45
N GLY A 419 6.82 22.44 -17.44
CA GLY A 419 6.82 21.00 -17.63
C GLY A 419 6.65 20.61 -19.09
N SER A 420 6.96 19.38 -19.42
CA SER A 420 6.82 18.85 -20.79
C SER A 420 5.76 17.76 -20.85
N VAL A 421 5.13 17.61 -22.00
CA VAL A 421 4.18 16.54 -22.30
C VAL A 421 4.84 15.54 -23.23
N ASN A 422 4.67 14.26 -22.97
CA ASN A 422 5.22 13.18 -23.79
C ASN A 422 4.17 12.09 -24.03
N PHE A 423 3.84 11.84 -25.29
CA PHE A 423 3.10 10.65 -25.75
C PHE A 423 4.11 9.57 -26.11
N LYS A 424 3.97 8.38 -25.48
CA LYS A 424 4.90 7.25 -25.61
C LYS A 424 4.21 6.08 -26.27
#